data_9e6ffe950f380da79eec265d0d5f3661
#
_entry.id   9e6ffe950f380da79eec265d0d5f3661
#
_cell.length_a   1.000
_cell.length_b   1.000
_cell.length_c   1.000
_cell.angle_alpha   90.00
_cell.angle_beta   90.00
_cell.angle_gamma   90.00
#
_symmetry.space_group_name_H-M   'P 1'
#
loop_
_entity.id
_entity.type
_entity.pdbx_description
1 polymer ?
#
loop_
_entity_poly.entity_id
_entity_poly.type
_entity_poly.pdbx_seq_one_letter_code
_entity_poly.pdbx_strand_id
1 'polypeptide(L)'
;MLNTLLDIAQAELPKIVSASILLGLTWAVGNRVAAKWNLYQKQWELDRSAARDFQLLYGEFFALWKMWNFVYRLPETDSDRSARRWEVFKRASDAEGKLESLLVRLSCDPELGRDEIAALGIFRQLYQTLRECIRDNKVLSWTSSEHPEYAQFKRFAAQIALLILRDPRLKTDAEVAARHLIEITANQWESQRAAQPNTQITAPREANNVLHEPTIY
;
A
#
# COMPACT_ATOMS: atom_id res chain seq x y z
N MET A 1 52.81 -45.18 -30.39
CA MET A 1 52.18 -44.60 -29.19
C MET A 1 52.00 -43.08 -29.25
N LEU A 2 53.02 -42.30 -29.65
CA LEU A 2 52.90 -40.84 -29.71
C LEU A 2 51.83 -40.34 -30.74
N ASN A 3 51.84 -40.98 -31.94
CA ASN A 3 50.87 -40.62 -33.00
C ASN A 3 49.45 -40.95 -32.67
N THR A 4 49.17 -42.04 -31.93
CA THR A 4 47.84 -42.40 -31.48
C THR A 4 47.31 -41.43 -30.43
N LEU A 5 48.14 -40.87 -29.59
CA LEU A 5 47.76 -39.82 -28.62
C LEU A 5 47.44 -38.47 -29.31
N LEU A 6 48.20 -38.14 -30.36
CA LEU A 6 47.97 -36.94 -31.17
C LEU A 6 46.66 -37.03 -31.96
N ASP A 7 46.34 -38.18 -32.53
CA ASP A 7 45.09 -38.39 -33.26
C ASP A 7 43.87 -38.34 -32.36
N ILE A 8 43.97 -38.88 -31.14
CA ILE A 8 42.89 -38.79 -30.14
C ILE A 8 42.74 -37.33 -29.67
N ALA A 9 43.81 -36.61 -29.43
CA ALA A 9 43.75 -35.20 -29.03
C ALA A 9 43.13 -34.32 -30.12
N GLN A 10 43.45 -34.53 -31.39
CA GLN A 10 42.87 -33.82 -32.54
C GLN A 10 41.35 -34.10 -32.71
N ALA A 11 40.91 -35.31 -32.43
CA ALA A 11 39.50 -35.69 -32.54
C ALA A 11 38.65 -35.13 -31.39
N GLU A 12 39.21 -34.96 -30.19
CA GLU A 12 38.48 -34.46 -29.01
C GLU A 12 38.52 -32.94 -28.84
N LEU A 13 39.56 -32.26 -29.37
CA LEU A 13 39.73 -30.81 -29.31
C LEU A 13 38.47 -30.02 -29.79
N PRO A 14 37.82 -30.32 -30.95
CA PRO A 14 36.67 -29.58 -31.42
C PRO A 14 35.45 -29.78 -30.50
N LYS A 15 35.32 -30.92 -29.86
CA LYS A 15 34.23 -31.20 -28.90
C LYS A 15 34.40 -30.40 -27.63
N ILE A 16 35.61 -30.31 -27.11
CA ILE A 16 35.95 -29.52 -25.92
C ILE A 16 35.71 -28.03 -26.18
N VAL A 17 36.15 -27.54 -27.35
CA VAL A 17 35.97 -26.13 -27.74
C VAL A 17 34.48 -25.81 -27.89
N SER A 18 33.70 -26.64 -28.57
CA SER A 18 32.25 -26.41 -28.73
C SER A 18 31.51 -26.46 -27.40
N ALA A 19 31.84 -27.41 -26.52
CA ALA A 19 31.28 -27.48 -25.17
C ALA A 19 31.61 -26.24 -24.34
N SER A 20 32.82 -25.73 -24.42
CA SER A 20 33.25 -24.53 -23.70
C SER A 20 32.55 -23.27 -24.21
N ILE A 21 32.34 -23.14 -25.53
CA ILE A 21 31.57 -22.03 -26.11
C ILE A 21 30.11 -22.09 -25.66
N LEU A 22 29.48 -23.26 -25.70
CA LEU A 22 28.11 -23.44 -25.25
C LEU A 22 27.96 -23.09 -23.75
N LEU A 23 28.88 -23.55 -22.92
CA LEU A 23 28.91 -23.24 -21.50
C LEU A 23 29.06 -21.73 -21.26
N GLY A 24 29.95 -21.08 -21.96
CA GLY A 24 30.16 -19.64 -21.91
C GLY A 24 28.93 -18.82 -22.33
N LEU A 25 28.27 -19.24 -23.42
CA LEU A 25 27.02 -18.62 -23.88
C LEU A 25 25.89 -18.82 -22.88
N THR A 26 25.71 -20.03 -22.35
CA THR A 26 24.67 -20.35 -21.33
C THR A 26 24.92 -19.54 -20.08
N TRP A 27 26.14 -19.39 -19.62
CA TRP A 27 26.49 -18.57 -18.48
C TRP A 27 26.22 -17.08 -18.73
N ALA A 28 26.60 -16.55 -19.90
CA ALA A 28 26.37 -15.15 -20.24
C ALA A 28 24.87 -14.79 -20.36
N VAL A 29 24.08 -15.69 -20.98
CA VAL A 29 22.63 -15.53 -21.09
C VAL A 29 21.99 -15.64 -19.72
N GLY A 30 22.36 -16.65 -18.93
CA GLY A 30 21.86 -16.87 -17.58
C GLY A 30 22.13 -15.66 -16.68
N ASN A 31 23.33 -15.10 -16.70
CA ASN A 31 23.66 -13.89 -15.93
C ASN A 31 22.84 -12.66 -16.35
N ARG A 32 22.63 -12.45 -17.65
CA ARG A 32 21.81 -11.34 -18.15
C ARG A 32 20.34 -11.49 -17.75
N VAL A 33 19.79 -12.69 -17.82
CA VAL A 33 18.43 -12.98 -17.40
C VAL A 33 18.28 -12.78 -15.89
N ALA A 34 19.21 -13.34 -15.10
CA ALA A 34 19.21 -13.17 -13.65
C ALA A 34 19.34 -11.69 -13.23
N ALA A 35 20.21 -10.92 -13.88
CA ALA A 35 20.37 -9.50 -13.60
C ALA A 35 19.07 -8.71 -13.89
N LYS A 36 18.42 -8.96 -15.04
CA LYS A 36 17.13 -8.36 -15.36
C LYS A 36 16.06 -8.75 -14.36
N TRP A 37 15.97 -10.03 -14.00
CA TRP A 37 15.01 -10.53 -13.02
C TRP A 37 15.20 -9.86 -11.66
N ASN A 38 16.45 -9.74 -11.19
CA ASN A 38 16.76 -9.06 -9.93
C ASN A 38 16.37 -7.57 -9.95
N LEU A 39 16.56 -6.88 -11.09
CA LEU A 39 16.10 -5.49 -11.25
C LEU A 39 14.58 -5.38 -11.17
N TYR A 40 13.83 -6.24 -11.88
CA TYR A 40 12.39 -6.28 -11.81
C TYR A 40 11.88 -6.59 -10.40
N GLN A 41 12.50 -7.54 -9.71
CA GLN A 41 12.13 -7.89 -8.35
C GLN A 41 12.35 -6.71 -7.39
N LYS A 42 13.49 -6.03 -7.49
CA LYS A 42 13.76 -4.82 -6.69
C LYS A 42 12.78 -3.69 -6.99
N GLN A 43 12.45 -3.45 -8.25
CA GLN A 43 11.46 -2.46 -8.62
C GLN A 43 10.10 -2.78 -7.99
N TRP A 44 9.67 -4.03 -8.13
CA TRP A 44 8.40 -4.47 -7.56
C TRP A 44 8.35 -4.39 -6.02
N GLU A 45 9.46 -4.69 -5.33
CA GLU A 45 9.57 -4.49 -3.88
C GLU A 45 9.47 -3.00 -3.49
N LEU A 46 10.10 -2.14 -4.29
CA LEU A 46 10.01 -0.69 -4.11
C LEU A 46 8.58 -0.18 -4.30
N ASP A 47 7.88 -0.62 -5.33
CA ASP A 47 6.51 -0.20 -5.60
C ASP A 47 5.55 -0.68 -4.49
N ARG A 48 5.72 -1.92 -4.02
CA ARG A 48 4.97 -2.42 -2.85
C ARG A 48 5.23 -1.63 -1.58
N SER A 49 6.49 -1.26 -1.33
CA SER A 49 6.82 -0.42 -0.19
C SER A 49 6.17 0.96 -0.30
N ALA A 50 6.20 1.59 -1.49
CA ALA A 50 5.53 2.87 -1.71
C ALA A 50 4.01 2.78 -1.52
N ALA A 51 3.39 1.70 -2.02
CA ALA A 51 1.96 1.46 -1.82
C ALA A 51 1.59 1.33 -0.34
N ARG A 52 2.38 0.58 0.42
CA ARG A 52 2.21 0.45 1.87
C ARG A 52 2.36 1.79 2.58
N ASP A 53 3.40 2.54 2.26
CA ASP A 53 3.66 3.84 2.88
C ASP A 53 2.51 4.82 2.58
N PHE A 54 2.00 4.81 1.36
CA PHE A 54 0.83 5.60 0.98
C PHE A 54 -0.43 5.19 1.76
N GLN A 55 -0.71 3.89 1.87
CA GLN A 55 -1.86 3.39 2.62
C GLN A 55 -1.80 3.78 4.10
N LEU A 56 -0.61 3.72 4.71
CA LEU A 56 -0.39 4.18 6.08
C LEU A 56 -0.65 5.68 6.22
N LEU A 57 -0.16 6.50 5.29
CA LEU A 57 -0.42 7.94 5.28
C LEU A 57 -1.90 8.25 5.09
N TYR A 58 -2.58 7.55 4.18
CA TYR A 58 -4.02 7.72 4.00
C TYR A 58 -4.78 7.44 5.32
N GLY A 59 -4.47 6.35 6.01
CA GLY A 59 -5.06 6.03 7.31
C GLY A 59 -4.71 7.06 8.39
N GLU A 60 -3.47 7.53 8.41
CA GLU A 60 -2.97 8.53 9.36
C GLU A 60 -3.70 9.88 9.20
N PHE A 61 -4.00 10.30 7.97
CA PHE A 61 -4.79 11.50 7.73
C PHE A 61 -6.14 11.46 8.46
N PHE A 62 -6.88 10.35 8.35
CA PHE A 62 -8.18 10.20 9.03
C PHE A 62 -8.02 10.13 10.55
N ALA A 63 -6.98 9.46 11.04
CA ALA A 63 -6.70 9.42 12.47
C ALA A 63 -6.44 10.83 13.03
N LEU A 64 -5.60 11.61 12.37
CA LEU A 64 -5.30 12.99 12.72
C LEU A 64 -6.55 13.89 12.67
N TRP A 65 -7.32 13.79 11.60
CA TRP A 65 -8.56 14.54 11.45
C TRP A 65 -9.56 14.25 12.56
N LYS A 66 -9.77 12.97 12.90
CA LYS A 66 -10.66 12.57 14.00
C LYS A 66 -10.14 13.03 15.36
N MET A 67 -8.82 12.87 15.61
CA MET A 67 -8.19 13.34 16.85
C MET A 67 -8.33 14.86 16.98
N TRP A 68 -8.09 15.59 15.90
CA TRP A 68 -8.23 17.05 15.90
C TRP A 68 -9.67 17.49 16.16
N ASN A 69 -10.65 16.88 15.50
CA ASN A 69 -12.07 17.16 15.73
C ASN A 69 -12.48 16.90 17.18
N PHE A 70 -11.90 15.89 17.82
CA PHE A 70 -12.12 15.63 19.25
C PHE A 70 -11.50 16.73 20.12
N VAL A 71 -10.23 17.06 19.93
CA VAL A 71 -9.52 18.10 20.69
C VAL A 71 -10.17 19.47 20.51
N TYR A 72 -10.58 19.79 19.29
CA TYR A 72 -11.25 21.05 18.99
C TYR A 72 -12.55 21.26 19.77
N ARG A 73 -13.30 20.18 20.02
CA ARG A 73 -14.57 20.21 20.78
C ARG A 73 -14.39 20.27 22.29
N LEU A 74 -13.19 20.08 22.81
CA LEU A 74 -12.92 20.22 24.23
C LEU A 74 -13.13 21.70 24.64
N PRO A 75 -13.64 21.94 25.86
CA PRO A 75 -13.79 23.31 26.39
C PRO A 75 -12.44 24.05 26.39
N GLU A 76 -12.46 25.35 26.16
CA GLU A 76 -11.23 26.17 26.21
C GLU A 76 -10.60 26.22 27.61
N THR A 77 -11.41 25.96 28.64
CA THR A 77 -11.00 25.86 30.04
C THR A 77 -10.26 24.58 30.37
N ASP A 78 -10.25 23.59 29.46
CA ASP A 78 -9.50 22.34 29.67
C ASP A 78 -7.99 22.65 29.62
N SER A 79 -7.32 22.51 30.76
CA SER A 79 -5.87 22.75 30.90
C SER A 79 -5.04 21.91 29.95
N ASP A 80 -5.53 20.71 29.57
CA ASP A 80 -4.82 19.77 28.72
C ASP A 80 -5.04 20.00 27.24
N ARG A 81 -6.03 20.83 26.86
CA ARG A 81 -6.37 21.08 25.45
C ARG A 81 -5.15 21.59 24.65
N SER A 82 -4.39 22.49 25.24
CA SER A 82 -3.20 23.05 24.59
C SER A 82 -2.12 21.99 24.35
N ALA A 83 -1.89 21.12 25.34
CA ALA A 83 -0.93 20.03 25.25
C ALA A 83 -1.37 19.00 24.18
N ARG A 84 -2.64 18.61 24.19
CA ARG A 84 -3.24 17.68 23.20
C ARG A 84 -3.19 18.25 21.79
N ARG A 85 -3.47 19.57 21.62
CA ARG A 85 -3.33 20.25 20.32
C ARG A 85 -1.91 20.20 19.82
N TRP A 86 -0.92 20.44 20.69
CA TRP A 86 0.49 20.37 20.33
C TRP A 86 0.90 18.97 19.90
N GLU A 87 0.43 17.94 20.58
CA GLU A 87 0.69 16.54 20.22
C GLU A 87 0.12 16.19 18.84
N VAL A 88 -1.15 16.57 18.57
CA VAL A 88 -1.77 16.36 17.25
C VAL A 88 -1.03 17.13 16.16
N PHE A 89 -0.61 18.37 16.43
CA PHE A 89 0.16 19.18 15.51
C PHE A 89 1.51 18.56 15.17
N LYS A 90 2.24 18.09 16.18
CA LYS A 90 3.50 17.40 15.99
C LYS A 90 3.33 16.14 15.12
N ARG A 91 2.33 15.33 15.44
CA ARG A 91 2.02 14.12 14.67
C ARG A 91 1.61 14.44 13.23
N ALA A 92 0.86 15.51 13.00
CA ALA A 92 0.52 15.99 11.66
C ALA A 92 1.77 16.42 10.87
N SER A 93 2.70 17.10 11.52
CA SER A 93 3.97 17.52 10.91
C SER A 93 4.86 16.32 10.56
N ASP A 94 4.92 15.32 11.43
CA ASP A 94 5.66 14.08 11.18
C ASP A 94 5.06 13.30 9.99
N ALA A 95 3.73 13.22 9.91
CA ALA A 95 3.03 12.57 8.81
C ALA A 95 3.26 13.30 7.47
N GLU A 96 3.24 14.65 7.49
CA GLU A 96 3.57 15.45 6.30
C GLU A 96 5.03 15.24 5.86
N GLY A 97 5.99 15.15 6.79
CA GLY A 97 7.37 14.81 6.47
C GLY A 97 7.54 13.45 5.80
N LYS A 98 6.79 12.45 6.25
CA LYS A 98 6.74 11.12 5.61
C LYS A 98 6.12 11.20 4.21
N LEU A 99 5.08 12.02 4.05
CA LEU A 99 4.47 12.24 2.76
C LEU A 99 5.46 12.89 1.78
N GLU A 100 6.19 13.92 2.20
CA GLU A 100 7.22 14.55 1.37
C GLU A 100 8.29 13.53 0.92
N SER A 101 8.72 12.63 1.81
CA SER A 101 9.65 11.55 1.44
C SER A 101 9.07 10.61 0.39
N LEU A 102 7.79 10.26 0.50
CA LEU A 102 7.11 9.44 -0.50
C LEU A 102 7.01 10.17 -1.84
N LEU A 103 6.68 11.48 -1.83
CA LEU A 103 6.57 12.28 -3.03
C LEU A 103 7.91 12.42 -3.76
N VAL A 104 9.01 12.60 -3.04
CA VAL A 104 10.37 12.60 -3.63
C VAL A 104 10.62 11.29 -4.37
N ARG A 105 10.26 10.16 -3.77
CA ARG A 105 10.41 8.86 -4.41
C ARG A 105 9.55 8.71 -5.65
N LEU A 106 8.28 9.09 -5.59
CA LEU A 106 7.36 9.00 -6.72
C LEU A 106 7.72 9.97 -7.84
N SER A 107 8.26 11.14 -7.53
CA SER A 107 8.68 12.12 -8.54
C SER A 107 9.84 11.65 -9.43
N CYS A 108 10.57 10.62 -9.03
CA CYS A 108 11.62 10.01 -9.85
C CYS A 108 11.08 9.07 -10.94
N ASP A 109 9.77 8.85 -10.97
CA ASP A 109 9.13 7.97 -11.93
C ASP A 109 8.97 8.67 -13.29
N PRO A 110 9.60 8.18 -14.36
CA PRO A 110 9.52 8.79 -15.68
C PRO A 110 8.15 8.69 -16.36
N GLU A 111 7.29 7.79 -15.87
CA GLU A 111 5.95 7.56 -16.44
C GLU A 111 4.86 8.39 -15.73
N LEU A 112 5.25 9.29 -14.81
CA LEU A 112 4.32 10.11 -14.07
C LEU A 112 3.64 11.14 -15.00
N GLY A 113 2.34 10.99 -15.23
CA GLY A 113 1.54 11.88 -16.06
C GLY A 113 1.09 13.14 -15.31
N ARG A 114 0.48 14.07 -16.03
CA ARG A 114 -0.01 15.35 -15.46
C ARG A 114 -1.10 15.14 -14.41
N ASP A 115 -1.99 14.20 -14.65
CA ASP A 115 -3.13 13.93 -13.75
C ASP A 115 -2.66 13.30 -12.45
N GLU A 116 -1.65 12.42 -12.53
CA GLU A 116 -1.01 11.83 -11.37
C GLU A 116 -0.26 12.87 -10.53
N ILE A 117 0.49 13.76 -11.19
CA ILE A 117 1.17 14.89 -10.53
C ILE A 117 0.14 15.77 -9.81
N ALA A 118 -0.98 16.09 -10.47
CA ALA A 118 -2.04 16.88 -9.86
C ALA A 118 -2.66 16.17 -8.64
N ALA A 119 -2.95 14.87 -8.76
CA ALA A 119 -3.49 14.07 -7.65
C ALA A 119 -2.56 14.06 -6.43
N LEU A 120 -1.25 13.84 -6.65
CA LEU A 120 -0.23 13.87 -5.60
C LEU A 120 -0.13 15.26 -4.97
N GLY A 121 -0.14 16.32 -5.79
CA GLY A 121 -0.12 17.69 -5.33
C GLY A 121 -1.31 18.07 -4.45
N ILE A 122 -2.51 17.68 -4.84
CA ILE A 122 -3.74 17.91 -4.07
C ILE A 122 -3.71 17.10 -2.76
N PHE A 123 -3.27 15.85 -2.81
CA PHE A 123 -3.15 15.03 -1.60
C PHE A 123 -2.18 15.67 -0.58
N ARG A 124 -1.05 16.17 -1.05
CA ARG A 124 -0.10 16.94 -0.24
C ARG A 124 -0.73 18.19 0.36
N GLN A 125 -1.42 18.97 -0.47
CA GLN A 125 -2.05 20.21 -0.03
C GLN A 125 -3.11 19.97 1.06
N LEU A 126 -3.84 18.88 1.00
CA LEU A 126 -4.83 18.52 2.03
C LEU A 126 -4.16 18.20 3.37
N TYR A 127 -3.01 17.55 3.38
CA TYR A 127 -2.21 17.37 4.59
C TYR A 127 -1.75 18.71 5.18
N GLN A 128 -1.27 19.62 4.34
CA GLN A 128 -0.88 20.97 4.76
C GLN A 128 -2.07 21.72 5.36
N THR A 129 -3.21 21.67 4.70
CA THR A 129 -4.45 22.31 5.18
C THR A 129 -4.88 21.75 6.54
N LEU A 130 -4.81 20.45 6.75
CA LEU A 130 -5.11 19.84 8.05
C LEU A 130 -4.15 20.35 9.13
N ARG A 131 -2.85 20.35 8.86
CA ARG A 131 -1.83 20.86 9.80
C ARG A 131 -2.05 22.34 10.13
N GLU A 132 -2.38 23.15 9.13
CA GLU A 132 -2.67 24.58 9.31
C GLU A 132 -3.96 24.78 10.13
N CYS A 133 -4.99 24.00 9.89
CA CYS A 133 -6.19 24.01 10.72
C CYS A 133 -5.87 23.71 12.19
N ILE A 134 -5.01 22.74 12.48
CA ILE A 134 -4.58 22.43 13.84
C ILE A 134 -3.79 23.59 14.44
N ARG A 135 -2.85 24.17 13.68
CA ARG A 135 -2.05 25.32 14.09
C ARG A 135 -2.91 26.54 14.42
N ASP A 136 -3.87 26.82 13.56
CA ASP A 136 -4.69 28.03 13.63
C ASP A 136 -5.96 27.85 14.47
N ASN A 137 -6.11 26.71 15.16
CA ASN A 137 -7.28 26.34 15.94
C ASN A 137 -8.58 26.42 15.12
N LYS A 138 -8.56 25.86 13.90
CA LYS A 138 -9.71 25.76 12.99
C LYS A 138 -10.02 24.30 12.71
N VAL A 139 -11.21 23.98 12.23
CA VAL A 139 -11.56 22.64 11.74
C VAL A 139 -11.59 22.63 10.22
N LEU A 140 -11.34 21.44 9.65
CA LEU A 140 -11.67 21.22 8.25
C LEU A 140 -13.20 21.31 8.08
N SER A 141 -13.63 21.94 6.99
CA SER A 141 -15.05 22.15 6.66
C SER A 141 -15.81 20.87 6.33
N TRP A 142 -15.16 19.71 6.39
CA TRP A 142 -15.75 18.40 6.07
C TRP A 142 -16.74 17.97 7.16
N THR A 143 -18.00 18.36 6.98
CA THR A 143 -19.05 18.09 7.96
C THR A 143 -19.69 16.72 7.79
N SER A 144 -19.59 16.12 6.61
CA SER A 144 -20.20 14.81 6.31
C SER A 144 -19.40 14.06 5.23
N SER A 145 -19.69 12.78 5.07
CA SER A 145 -19.16 11.95 3.96
C SER A 145 -19.63 12.42 2.57
N GLU A 146 -20.66 13.26 2.50
CA GLU A 146 -21.21 13.83 1.27
C GLU A 146 -20.51 15.13 0.86
N HIS A 147 -19.62 15.66 1.72
CA HIS A 147 -18.89 16.88 1.39
C HIS A 147 -18.03 16.67 0.15
N PRO A 148 -18.10 17.58 -0.85
CA PRO A 148 -17.40 17.41 -2.12
C PRO A 148 -15.89 17.17 -1.97
N GLU A 149 -15.24 17.91 -1.08
CA GLU A 149 -13.80 17.78 -0.82
C GLU A 149 -13.45 16.43 -0.19
N TYR A 150 -14.31 15.88 0.67
CA TYR A 150 -14.13 14.55 1.25
C TYR A 150 -14.19 13.45 0.18
N ALA A 151 -15.19 13.53 -0.71
CA ALA A 151 -15.33 12.61 -1.83
C ALA A 151 -14.12 12.72 -2.79
N GLN A 152 -13.69 13.96 -3.04
CA GLN A 152 -12.55 14.25 -3.91
C GLN A 152 -11.24 13.72 -3.32
N PHE A 153 -11.01 13.86 -2.02
CA PHE A 153 -9.85 13.27 -1.34
C PHE A 153 -9.77 11.76 -1.55
N LYS A 154 -10.90 11.07 -1.47
CA LYS A 154 -10.96 9.61 -1.71
C LYS A 154 -10.69 9.23 -3.16
N ARG A 155 -11.18 10.04 -4.11
CA ARG A 155 -10.86 9.84 -5.53
C ARG A 155 -9.37 9.94 -5.80
N PHE A 156 -8.72 10.99 -5.28
CA PHE A 156 -7.27 11.13 -5.41
C PHE A 156 -6.51 10.00 -4.72
N ALA A 157 -6.94 9.57 -3.54
CA ALA A 157 -6.33 8.45 -2.85
C ALA A 157 -6.42 7.14 -3.65
N ALA A 158 -7.58 6.86 -4.27
CA ALA A 158 -7.74 5.69 -5.14
C ALA A 158 -6.86 5.78 -6.40
N GLN A 159 -6.80 6.94 -7.02
CA GLN A 159 -5.94 7.19 -8.18
C GLN A 159 -4.47 6.98 -7.86
N ILE A 160 -3.98 7.54 -6.74
CA ILE A 160 -2.61 7.37 -6.28
C ILE A 160 -2.31 5.91 -5.95
N ALA A 161 -3.24 5.20 -5.31
CA ALA A 161 -3.08 3.78 -5.00
C ALA A 161 -2.89 2.94 -6.26
N LEU A 162 -3.67 3.18 -7.32
CA LEU A 162 -3.54 2.49 -8.60
C LEU A 162 -2.26 2.87 -9.32
N LEU A 163 -1.86 4.15 -9.29
CA LEU A 163 -0.59 4.62 -9.83
C LEU A 163 0.60 3.86 -9.22
N ILE A 164 0.63 3.72 -7.89
CA ILE A 164 1.73 3.06 -7.19
C ILE A 164 1.73 1.54 -7.44
N LEU A 165 0.56 0.92 -7.47
CA LEU A 165 0.46 -0.53 -7.62
C LEU A 165 0.86 -1.01 -9.02
N ARG A 166 0.65 -0.22 -10.07
CA ARG A 166 1.02 -0.50 -11.48
C ARG A 166 0.92 -1.97 -11.90
N ASP A 167 -0.02 -2.70 -11.30
CA ASP A 167 -0.23 -4.09 -11.65
C ASP A 167 -1.11 -4.17 -12.91
N PRO A 168 -0.57 -4.64 -14.05
CA PRO A 168 -1.33 -4.75 -15.30
C PRO A 168 -2.52 -5.74 -15.19
N ARG A 169 -2.58 -6.51 -14.11
CA ARG A 169 -3.72 -7.40 -13.81
C ARG A 169 -4.87 -6.65 -13.16
N LEU A 170 -4.61 -5.50 -12.54
CA LEU A 170 -5.65 -4.63 -12.00
C LEU A 170 -6.30 -3.90 -13.18
N LYS A 171 -7.34 -4.51 -13.74
CA LYS A 171 -8.17 -3.89 -14.80
C LYS A 171 -9.12 -2.81 -14.25
N THR A 172 -8.92 -2.39 -13.02
CA THR A 172 -9.79 -1.44 -12.33
C THR A 172 -9.39 -0.04 -12.73
N ASP A 173 -10.32 0.69 -13.31
CA ASP A 173 -10.19 2.12 -13.57
C ASP A 173 -10.17 2.90 -12.25
N ALA A 174 -9.46 4.04 -12.21
CA ALA A 174 -9.37 4.92 -11.05
C ALA A 174 -10.73 5.40 -10.56
N GLU A 175 -11.68 5.67 -11.46
CA GLU A 175 -13.04 6.09 -11.11
C GLU A 175 -13.82 4.95 -10.45
N VAL A 176 -13.65 3.72 -10.91
CA VAL A 176 -14.26 2.53 -10.31
C VAL A 176 -13.69 2.26 -8.92
N ALA A 177 -12.36 2.34 -8.76
CA ALA A 177 -11.71 2.19 -7.46
C ALA A 177 -12.13 3.27 -6.47
N ALA A 178 -12.25 4.52 -6.92
CA ALA A 178 -12.72 5.63 -6.11
C ALA A 178 -14.17 5.42 -5.65
N ARG A 179 -15.04 4.97 -6.54
CA ARG A 179 -16.44 4.66 -6.21
C ARG A 179 -16.54 3.58 -5.15
N HIS A 180 -15.80 2.48 -5.31
CA HIS A 180 -15.73 1.42 -4.32
C HIS A 180 -15.22 1.94 -2.96
N LEU A 181 -14.17 2.76 -2.95
CA LEU A 181 -13.64 3.33 -1.71
C LEU A 181 -14.65 4.24 -1.01
N ILE A 182 -15.38 5.08 -1.75
CA ILE A 182 -16.43 5.94 -1.23
C ILE A 182 -17.58 5.10 -0.65
N GLU A 183 -18.03 4.10 -1.39
CA GLU A 183 -19.10 3.20 -0.98
C GLU A 183 -18.74 2.42 0.28
N ILE A 184 -17.59 1.73 0.31
CA ILE A 184 -17.13 0.95 1.47
C ILE A 184 -17.03 1.82 2.73
N THR A 185 -16.66 3.09 2.57
CA THR A 185 -16.45 4.02 3.69
C THR A 185 -17.65 4.91 3.99
N ALA A 186 -18.78 4.72 3.32
CA ALA A 186 -20.05 5.39 3.63
C ALA A 186 -20.63 4.87 4.95
N ASN A 187 -21.31 5.75 5.71
CA ASN A 187 -21.93 5.38 6.99
C ASN A 187 -23.28 4.67 6.85
N GLN A 188 -23.62 4.19 5.63
CA GLN A 188 -24.93 3.60 5.32
C GLN A 188 -25.04 2.12 5.74
N TRP A 189 -23.95 1.48 6.11
CA TRP A 189 -23.90 0.05 6.44
C TRP A 189 -24.68 -0.32 7.71
N GLU A 190 -24.85 0.61 8.64
CA GLU A 190 -25.67 0.37 9.85
C GLU A 190 -27.13 0.12 9.51
N SER A 191 -27.68 0.87 8.56
CA SER A 191 -29.06 0.71 8.09
C SER A 191 -29.28 -0.64 7.39
N GLN A 192 -28.29 -1.10 6.63
CA GLN A 192 -28.33 -2.40 5.95
C GLN A 192 -28.18 -3.56 6.91
N ARG A 193 -27.36 -3.41 7.97
CA ARG A 193 -27.18 -4.42 9.01
C ARG A 193 -28.48 -4.61 9.82
N ALA A 194 -29.21 -3.55 10.07
CA ALA A 194 -30.50 -3.61 10.74
C ALA A 194 -31.60 -4.25 9.86
N ALA A 195 -31.46 -4.18 8.53
CA ALA A 195 -32.40 -4.74 7.58
C ALA A 195 -32.13 -6.22 7.23
N GLN A 196 -30.94 -6.76 7.56
CA GLN A 196 -30.66 -8.19 7.39
C GLN A 196 -31.34 -8.98 8.51
N PRO A 197 -32.28 -9.88 8.20
CA PRO A 197 -32.85 -10.76 9.21
C PRO A 197 -31.71 -11.58 9.81
N ASN A 198 -31.67 -11.63 11.15
CA ASN A 198 -30.71 -12.36 11.97
C ASN A 198 -30.53 -13.80 11.41
N THR A 199 -29.64 -13.97 10.47
CA THR A 199 -29.16 -15.29 10.11
C THR A 199 -28.26 -15.69 11.27
N GLN A 200 -28.89 -16.28 12.31
CA GLN A 200 -28.18 -16.91 13.41
C GLN A 200 -27.16 -17.86 12.76
N ILE A 201 -25.89 -17.48 12.88
CA ILE A 201 -24.79 -18.43 12.69
C ILE A 201 -24.98 -19.45 13.81
N THR A 202 -25.72 -20.51 13.51
CA THR A 202 -25.82 -21.68 14.38
C THR A 202 -24.42 -22.24 14.44
N ALA A 203 -23.70 -21.95 15.52
CA ALA A 203 -22.43 -22.59 15.81
C ALA A 203 -22.62 -24.11 15.70
N PRO A 204 -21.70 -24.84 15.06
CA PRO A 204 -21.82 -26.30 15.02
C PRO A 204 -21.86 -26.81 16.45
N ARG A 205 -22.97 -27.49 16.76
CA ARG A 205 -23.20 -28.13 18.03
C ARG A 205 -22.08 -29.16 18.23
N GLU A 206 -21.14 -28.85 19.13
CA GLU A 206 -20.11 -29.79 19.55
C GLU A 206 -20.79 -31.10 19.94
N ALA A 207 -20.50 -32.16 19.19
CA ALA A 207 -20.88 -33.50 19.51
C ALA A 207 -20.20 -33.88 20.83
N ASN A 208 -20.99 -33.97 21.91
CA ASN A 208 -20.56 -34.50 23.19
C ASN A 208 -20.02 -35.94 22.97
N ASN A 209 -18.69 -36.05 22.91
CA ASN A 209 -18.00 -37.32 23.04
C ASN A 209 -18.14 -37.77 24.49
N VAL A 210 -19.06 -38.68 24.71
CA VAL A 210 -19.18 -39.47 25.93
C VAL A 210 -17.92 -40.34 26.01
N LEU A 211 -17.00 -39.94 26.87
CA LEU A 211 -15.86 -40.77 27.25
C LEU A 211 -16.39 -41.95 28.09
N HIS A 212 -16.38 -43.12 27.50
CA HIS A 212 -16.47 -44.37 28.23
C HIS A 212 -15.19 -44.56 29.05
N GLU A 213 -15.29 -44.48 30.37
CA GLU A 213 -14.26 -44.97 31.28
C GLU A 213 -14.11 -46.51 31.18
N PRO A 214 -12.89 -47.04 31.06
CA PRO A 214 -12.66 -48.47 31.20
C PRO A 214 -12.57 -48.84 32.69
N THR A 215 -13.53 -49.67 33.12
CA THR A 215 -13.50 -50.39 34.42
C THR A 215 -12.34 -51.37 34.43
N ILE A 216 -11.38 -51.15 35.32
CA ILE A 216 -10.30 -52.12 35.60
C ILE A 216 -10.78 -53.06 36.71
N TYR A 217 -10.74 -54.37 36.41
CA TYR A 217 -10.68 -55.47 37.34
C TYR A 217 -9.24 -55.99 37.39
#